data_4c36ed1dceae842d38be261d694c5f55
#
_entry.id   4c36ed1dceae842d38be261d694c5f55
#
_cell.length_a   1.000
_cell.length_b   1.000
_cell.length_c   1.000
_cell.angle_alpha   90.00
_cell.angle_beta   90.00
_cell.angle_gamma   90.00
#
_symmetry.space_group_name_H-M   'P 1'
#
loop_
_entity.id
_entity.type
_entity.pdbx_description
1 polymer ?
#
loop_
_entity_poly.entity_id
_entity_poly.type
_entity_poly.pdbx_seq_one_letter_code
_entity_poly.pdbx_strand_id
1 'polypeptide(L)'
;MKYLVTYSSVFPADALADPVRRAILERLADEEVGAGEIADAFPISRPAISRHLRVLREAGLVTSRVAGQHRIYRLDRRPLAELDAWLQRFRPLESAGPASRLDALDTEMHRGRRARRAAAATDDEGDRHDRTAG
;
A
#
# COMPACT_ATOMS: atom_id res chain seq x y z
N MET A 1 14.33 23.86 20.83
CA MET A 1 13.52 23.07 20.05
C MET A 1 13.89 23.11 18.61
N LYS A 2 13.89 22.14 18.15
CA LYS A 2 14.43 21.54 17.06
C LYS A 2 13.57 21.21 15.89
N TYR A 3 12.54 22.01 15.66
CA TYR A 3 11.80 21.92 14.45
C TYR A 3 12.41 22.88 13.44
N LEU A 4 13.52 22.44 12.87
CA LEU A 4 14.04 23.07 11.69
C LEU A 4 13.11 22.71 10.55
N VAL A 5 12.11 23.53 10.38
CA VAL A 5 11.29 23.46 9.19
C VAL A 5 12.12 24.07 8.05
N THR A 6 12.81 23.22 7.34
CA THR A 6 13.50 23.63 6.14
C THR A 6 12.45 23.66 5.02
N TYR A 7 12.00 24.83 4.70
CA TYR A 7 10.95 25.03 3.69
C TYR A 7 11.36 24.61 2.27
N SER A 8 12.59 24.17 2.10
CA SER A 8 13.10 23.76 0.79
C SER A 8 12.98 22.27 0.51
N SER A 9 12.58 21.48 1.48
CA SER A 9 12.39 20.05 1.29
C SER A 9 10.93 19.66 1.46
N VAL A 10 10.44 18.86 0.54
CA VAL A 10 9.09 18.30 0.64
C VAL A 10 9.12 17.19 1.69
N PHE A 11 8.26 17.30 2.69
CA PHE A 11 8.14 16.25 3.69
C PHE A 11 7.43 15.03 3.12
N PRO A 12 7.79 13.80 3.55
CA PRO A 12 7.11 12.58 3.13
C PRO A 12 5.59 12.63 3.32
N ALA A 13 5.12 13.18 4.44
CA ALA A 13 3.69 13.32 4.70
C ALA A 13 2.98 14.20 3.66
N ASP A 14 3.60 15.29 3.22
CA ASP A 14 3.06 16.16 2.18
C ASP A 14 2.94 15.43 0.84
N ALA A 15 3.95 14.65 0.49
CA ALA A 15 3.93 13.86 -0.73
C ALA A 15 2.82 12.80 -0.73
N LEU A 16 2.46 12.28 0.43
CA LEU A 16 1.41 11.27 0.58
C LEU A 16 -0.01 11.85 0.55
N ALA A 17 -0.16 13.16 0.55
CA ALA A 17 -1.48 13.80 0.53
C ALA A 17 -2.22 13.62 -0.81
N ASP A 18 -1.51 13.38 -1.88
CA ASP A 18 -2.09 13.22 -3.21
C ASP A 18 -2.38 11.74 -3.54
N PRO A 19 -3.59 11.40 -4.03
CA PRO A 19 -3.93 10.02 -4.34
C PRO A 19 -3.13 9.41 -5.49
N VAL A 20 -2.73 10.20 -6.48
CA VAL A 20 -1.91 9.70 -7.59
C VAL A 20 -0.52 9.33 -7.08
N ARG A 21 0.07 10.17 -6.24
CA ARG A 21 1.38 9.87 -5.65
C ARG A 21 1.34 8.61 -4.78
N ARG A 22 0.28 8.41 -4.00
CA ARG A 22 0.10 7.16 -3.24
C ARG A 22 0.02 5.95 -4.16
N ALA A 23 -0.73 6.05 -5.25
CA ALA A 23 -0.87 4.97 -6.22
C ALA A 23 0.46 4.65 -6.93
N ILE A 24 1.27 5.65 -7.21
CA ILE A 24 2.62 5.44 -7.76
C ILE A 24 3.49 4.66 -6.76
N LEU A 25 3.47 5.04 -5.49
CA LEU A 25 4.22 4.33 -4.45
C LEU A 25 3.78 2.88 -4.30
N GLU A 26 2.47 2.63 -4.35
CA GLU A 26 1.92 1.27 -4.30
C GLU A 26 2.43 0.41 -5.46
N ARG A 27 2.51 0.99 -6.64
CA ARG A 27 3.05 0.31 -7.81
C ARG A 27 4.54 0.01 -7.65
N LEU A 28 5.31 0.89 -7.01
CA LEU A 28 6.74 0.73 -6.76
C LEU A 28 7.04 -0.17 -5.54
N ALA A 29 6.03 -0.53 -4.77
CA ALA A 29 6.23 -1.35 -3.57
C ALA A 29 6.74 -2.75 -3.89
N ASP A 30 6.37 -3.29 -5.04
CA ASP A 30 6.68 -4.65 -5.46
C ASP A 30 7.90 -4.75 -6.38
N GLU A 31 8.12 -3.73 -7.21
CA GLU A 31 9.18 -3.77 -8.21
C GLU A 31 9.62 -2.36 -8.64
N GLU A 32 10.81 -2.27 -9.21
CA GLU A 32 11.26 -1.07 -9.92
C GLU A 32 10.43 -0.90 -11.20
N VAL A 33 10.06 0.33 -11.54
CA VAL A 33 9.24 0.62 -12.72
C VAL A 33 9.83 1.79 -13.49
N GLY A 34 9.84 1.69 -14.80
CA GLY A 34 10.29 2.77 -15.69
C GLY A 34 9.30 3.93 -15.74
N ALA A 35 9.81 5.13 -15.97
CA ALA A 35 8.99 6.34 -16.08
C ALA A 35 7.88 6.22 -17.13
N GLY A 36 8.16 5.59 -18.26
CA GLY A 36 7.17 5.35 -19.32
C GLY A 36 6.03 4.45 -18.87
N GLU A 37 6.33 3.38 -18.15
CA GLU A 37 5.31 2.48 -17.61
C GLU A 37 4.45 3.18 -16.56
N ILE A 38 5.06 4.00 -15.71
CA ILE A 38 4.31 4.79 -14.73
C ILE A 38 3.36 5.75 -15.45
N ALA A 39 3.85 6.47 -16.46
CA ALA A 39 3.05 7.41 -17.23
C ALA A 39 1.86 6.72 -17.93
N ASP A 40 2.06 5.52 -18.47
CA ASP A 40 1.02 4.77 -19.15
C ASP A 40 -0.02 4.17 -18.20
N ALA A 41 0.33 4.01 -16.93
CA ALA A 41 -0.57 3.42 -15.92
C ALA A 41 -1.65 4.38 -15.40
N PHE A 42 -1.53 5.68 -15.65
CA PHE A 42 -2.45 6.68 -15.11
C PHE A 42 -3.08 7.52 -16.20
N PRO A 43 -4.39 7.82 -16.13
CA PRO A 43 -5.11 8.61 -17.13
C PRO A 43 -4.89 10.12 -16.94
N ILE A 44 -3.66 10.54 -16.75
CA ILE A 44 -3.26 11.94 -16.63
C ILE A 44 -2.07 12.24 -17.55
N SER A 45 -1.79 13.49 -17.78
CA SER A 45 -0.73 13.89 -18.70
C SER A 45 0.67 13.47 -18.21
N ARG A 46 1.58 13.24 -19.14
CA ARG A 46 2.99 12.95 -18.82
C ARG A 46 3.66 14.06 -18.01
N PRO A 47 3.45 15.35 -18.29
CA PRO A 47 3.95 16.43 -17.43
C PRO A 47 3.43 16.36 -15.99
N ALA A 48 2.17 15.95 -15.79
CA ALA A 48 1.60 15.76 -14.47
C ALA A 48 2.28 14.61 -13.72
N ILE A 49 2.49 13.48 -14.38
CA ILE A 49 3.25 12.35 -13.82
C ILE A 49 4.67 12.79 -13.46
N SER A 50 5.34 13.51 -14.33
CA SER A 50 6.69 14.01 -14.07
C SER A 50 6.76 14.90 -12.83
N ARG A 51 5.75 15.74 -12.62
CA ARG A 51 5.65 16.59 -11.41
C ARG A 51 5.44 15.75 -10.15
N HIS A 52 4.58 14.73 -10.21
CA HIS A 52 4.37 13.82 -9.08
C HIS A 52 5.64 13.04 -8.73
N LEU A 53 6.36 12.56 -9.72
CA LEU A 53 7.63 11.85 -9.51
C LEU A 53 8.69 12.78 -8.92
N ARG A 54 8.72 14.05 -9.33
CA ARG A 54 9.62 15.04 -8.74
C ARG A 54 9.32 15.26 -7.26
N VAL A 55 8.05 15.43 -6.90
CA VAL A 55 7.64 15.61 -5.50
C VAL A 55 8.04 14.39 -4.66
N LEU A 56 7.78 13.19 -5.16
CA LEU A 56 8.16 11.96 -4.48
C LEU A 56 9.67 11.83 -4.29
N ARG A 57 10.44 12.23 -5.28
CA ARG A 57 11.90 12.21 -5.22
C ARG A 57 12.44 13.24 -4.24
N GLU A 58 11.91 14.46 -4.25
CA GLU A 58 12.28 15.52 -3.31
C GLU A 58 11.94 15.14 -1.87
N ALA A 59 10.87 14.40 -1.66
CA ALA A 59 10.50 13.86 -0.35
C ALA A 59 11.35 12.66 0.08
N GLY A 60 12.22 12.15 -0.78
CA GLY A 60 13.06 11.00 -0.51
C GLY A 60 12.34 9.65 -0.55
N LEU A 61 11.08 9.63 -1.03
CA LEU A 61 10.27 8.41 -1.10
C LEU A 61 10.60 7.54 -2.30
N VAL A 62 11.19 8.12 -3.34
CA VAL A 62 11.65 7.38 -4.51
C VAL A 62 13.05 7.82 -4.89
N THR A 63 13.79 6.90 -5.48
CA THR A 63 15.07 7.16 -6.13
C THR A 63 14.93 6.79 -7.61
N SER A 64 15.79 7.37 -8.44
CA SER A 64 15.78 7.06 -9.86
C SER A 64 17.21 6.81 -10.36
N ARG A 65 17.33 5.95 -11.36
CA ARG A 65 18.57 5.70 -12.08
C ARG A 65 18.32 5.69 -13.57
N VAL A 66 19.33 6.03 -14.34
CA VAL A 66 19.25 5.97 -15.79
C VAL A 66 19.73 4.59 -16.24
N ALA A 67 18.90 3.92 -17.05
CA ALA A 67 19.22 2.65 -17.68
C ALA A 67 19.01 2.81 -19.20
N GLY A 68 20.11 3.07 -19.93
CA GLY A 68 20.04 3.40 -21.36
C GLY A 68 19.31 4.71 -21.59
N GLN A 69 18.22 4.66 -22.35
CA GLN A 69 17.33 5.81 -22.60
C GLN A 69 16.17 5.91 -21.61
N HIS A 70 16.14 5.02 -20.61
CA HIS A 70 15.04 4.92 -19.65
C HIS A 70 15.47 5.39 -18.27
N ARG A 71 14.55 5.99 -17.56
CA ARG A 71 14.70 6.33 -16.15
C ARG A 71 13.88 5.34 -15.34
N ILE A 72 14.54 4.62 -14.43
CA ILE A 72 13.92 3.61 -13.59
C ILE A 72 13.74 4.15 -12.19
N TYR A 73 12.54 4.03 -11.65
CA TYR A 73 12.19 4.49 -10.31
C TYR A 73 12.08 3.32 -9.35
N ARG A 74 12.49 3.57 -8.11
CA ARG A 74 12.46 2.59 -7.02
C ARG A 74 11.97 3.26 -5.75
N LEU A 75 11.16 2.56 -4.97
CA LEU A 75 10.71 3.01 -3.67
C LEU A 75 11.87 3.02 -2.66
N ASP A 76 11.98 4.09 -1.89
CA ASP A 76 12.83 4.14 -0.69
C ASP A 76 11.91 4.11 0.52
N ARG A 77 12.00 3.04 1.32
CA ARG A 77 11.13 2.81 2.47
C ARG A 77 11.54 3.55 3.73
N ARG A 78 12.75 4.12 3.76
CA ARG A 78 13.28 4.77 4.97
C ARG A 78 12.43 5.93 5.47
N PRO A 79 11.97 6.87 4.62
CA PRO A 79 11.09 7.93 5.08
C PRO A 79 9.74 7.42 5.59
N LEU A 80 9.25 6.32 5.02
CA LEU A 80 8.00 5.69 5.48
C LEU A 80 8.16 5.06 6.85
N ALA A 81 9.32 4.46 7.14
CA ALA A 81 9.63 3.91 8.45
C ALA A 81 9.70 5.01 9.52
N GLU A 82 10.25 6.16 9.19
CA GLU A 82 10.29 7.32 10.09
C GLU A 82 8.87 7.85 10.37
N LEU A 83 8.05 7.95 9.34
CA LEU A 83 6.66 8.36 9.47
C LEU A 83 5.87 7.37 10.32
N ASP A 84 6.06 6.08 10.12
CA ASP A 84 5.42 5.03 10.91
C ASP A 84 5.80 5.14 12.39
N ALA A 85 7.07 5.34 12.69
CA ALA A 85 7.54 5.54 14.06
C ALA A 85 6.88 6.76 14.73
N TRP A 86 6.70 7.84 13.99
CA TRP A 86 6.01 9.02 14.49
C TRP A 86 4.53 8.75 14.74
N LEU A 87 3.85 8.06 13.81
CA LEU A 87 2.44 7.71 13.94
C LEU A 87 2.17 6.79 15.13
N GLN A 88 3.13 5.98 15.53
CA GLN A 88 2.98 5.09 16.69
C GLN A 88 2.69 5.83 18.00
N ARG A 89 3.11 7.08 18.12
CA ARG A 89 2.83 7.91 19.29
C ARG A 89 1.35 8.20 19.49
N PHE A 90 0.55 8.10 18.42
CA PHE A 90 -0.87 8.43 18.44
C PHE A 90 -1.77 7.20 18.48
N ARG A 91 -1.18 6.03 18.62
CA ARG A 91 -1.93 4.79 18.75
C ARG A 91 -2.60 4.70 20.11
N PRO A 92 -3.83 4.18 20.21
CA PRO A 92 -4.49 3.99 21.50
C PRO A 92 -3.64 3.10 22.40
N LEU A 93 -3.45 3.54 23.65
CA LEU A 93 -2.64 2.82 24.63
C LEU A 93 -3.22 1.45 25.01
N GLU A 94 -4.51 1.25 24.77
CA GLU A 94 -5.24 0.02 25.07
C GLU A 94 -5.05 -1.09 24.04
N SER A 95 -4.51 -0.74 22.88
CA SER A 95 -4.20 -1.75 21.87
C SER A 95 -2.78 -2.25 22.08
N ALA A 96 -2.65 -3.53 22.28
CA ALA A 96 -1.35 -4.22 22.33
C ALA A 96 -0.68 -4.20 20.94
N GLY A 97 -0.73 -3.04 20.28
CA GLY A 97 -0.28 -2.83 18.94
C GLY A 97 -1.44 -2.93 17.93
N PRO A 98 -1.48 -2.04 16.94
CA PRO A 98 -2.54 -2.01 15.93
C PRO A 98 -2.44 -3.16 14.93
N ALA A 99 -1.26 -3.72 14.76
CA ALA A 99 -1.10 -4.96 14.02
C ALA A 99 -1.99 -6.06 14.60
N SER A 100 -2.12 -6.13 15.94
CA SER A 100 -2.94 -7.15 16.59
C SER A 100 -4.44 -6.97 16.35
N ARG A 101 -4.93 -5.73 16.19
CA ARG A 101 -6.36 -5.49 15.88
C ARG A 101 -6.69 -5.79 14.42
N LEU A 102 -5.85 -5.38 13.50
CA LEU A 102 -6.02 -5.67 12.09
C LEU A 102 -5.85 -7.16 11.82
N ASP A 103 -4.89 -7.80 12.44
CA ASP A 103 -4.67 -9.24 12.35
C ASP A 103 -5.83 -10.03 12.97
N ALA A 104 -6.38 -9.57 14.09
CA ALA A 104 -7.55 -10.17 14.72
C ALA A 104 -8.78 -10.07 13.82
N LEU A 105 -9.05 -8.92 13.22
CA LEU A 105 -10.14 -8.72 12.28
C LEU A 105 -9.98 -9.57 11.03
N ASP A 106 -8.77 -9.63 10.49
CA ASP A 106 -8.45 -10.45 9.33
C ASP A 106 -8.63 -11.94 9.64
N THR A 107 -8.18 -12.39 10.81
CA THR A 107 -8.36 -13.76 11.29
C THR A 107 -9.83 -14.10 11.47
N GLU A 108 -10.63 -13.21 12.03
CA GLU A 108 -12.07 -13.41 12.19
C GLU A 108 -12.79 -13.47 10.85
N MET A 109 -12.44 -12.63 9.91
CA MET A 109 -12.98 -12.67 8.54
C MET A 109 -12.63 -13.97 7.84
N HIS A 110 -11.41 -14.46 7.99
CA HIS A 110 -10.97 -15.74 7.43
C HIS A 110 -11.68 -16.92 8.09
N ARG A 111 -11.87 -16.91 9.39
CA ARG A 111 -12.65 -17.92 10.11
C ARG A 111 -14.12 -17.94 9.67
N GLY A 112 -14.73 -16.79 9.50
CA GLY A 112 -16.08 -16.67 8.99
C GLY A 112 -16.25 -17.25 7.59
N ARG A 113 -15.30 -17.03 6.71
CA ARG A 113 -15.29 -17.61 5.36
C ARG A 113 -15.11 -19.11 5.36
N ARG A 114 -14.24 -19.66 6.21
CA ARG A 114 -14.05 -21.11 6.35
C ARG A 114 -15.27 -21.80 6.91
N ALA A 115 -15.92 -21.21 7.91
CA ALA A 115 -17.14 -21.73 8.49
C ALA A 115 -18.29 -21.77 7.47
N ARG A 116 -18.44 -20.75 6.64
CA ARG A 116 -19.43 -20.71 5.57
C ARG A 116 -19.16 -21.74 4.48
N ARG A 117 -17.90 -21.96 4.12
CA ARG A 117 -17.52 -23.03 3.18
C ARG A 117 -17.78 -24.42 3.71
N ALA A 118 -17.50 -24.66 4.97
CA ALA A 118 -17.77 -25.94 5.63
C ALA A 118 -19.28 -26.22 5.72
N ALA A 119 -20.08 -25.23 6.05
CA ALA A 119 -21.54 -25.37 6.11
C ALA A 119 -22.12 -25.65 4.69
N ALA A 120 -21.64 -24.96 3.67
CA ALA A 120 -22.06 -25.21 2.28
C ALA A 120 -21.68 -26.61 1.79
N ALA A 121 -20.55 -27.12 2.21
CA ALA A 121 -20.09 -28.46 1.83
C ALA A 121 -20.94 -29.57 2.50
N THR A 122 -21.38 -29.36 3.74
CA THR A 122 -22.23 -30.34 4.44
C THR A 122 -23.66 -30.35 3.90
N ASP A 123 -24.18 -29.24 3.44
CA ASP A 123 -25.49 -29.18 2.80
C ASP A 123 -25.51 -29.90 1.44
N ASP A 124 -24.41 -29.84 0.69
CA ASP A 124 -24.30 -30.53 -0.60
C ASP A 124 -24.18 -32.07 -0.42
N GLU A 125 -23.54 -32.53 0.64
CA GLU A 125 -23.50 -33.97 0.95
C GLU A 125 -24.83 -34.52 1.42
N GLY A 126 -25.65 -33.75 2.10
CA GLY A 126 -26.99 -34.14 2.52
C GLY A 126 -27.96 -34.38 1.36
N ASP A 127 -27.87 -33.57 0.35
CA ASP A 127 -28.75 -33.66 -0.82
C ASP A 127 -28.44 -34.87 -1.74
N ARG A 128 -27.18 -35.33 -1.74
CA ARG A 128 -26.81 -36.51 -2.55
C ARG A 128 -27.26 -37.85 -1.98
N HIS A 129 -27.52 -37.89 -0.67
CA HIS A 129 -27.94 -39.16 -0.01
C HIS A 129 -29.43 -39.45 -0.21
N ASP A 130 -30.23 -38.40 -0.45
CA ASP A 130 -31.70 -38.55 -0.60
C ASP A 130 -32.10 -38.98 -2.03
N ARG A 131 -31.20 -38.92 -3.00
CA ARG A 131 -31.51 -39.28 -4.40
C ARG A 131 -31.22 -40.73 -4.74
N THR A 132 -30.64 -41.51 -3.83
CA THR A 132 -30.29 -42.91 -4.05
C THR A 132 -31.21 -43.92 -3.37
N ALA A 133 -32.25 -43.43 -2.69
CA ALA A 133 -33.25 -44.27 -2.02
C ALA A 133 -34.61 -44.16 -2.71
N GLY A 134 -34.66 -44.46 -4.00
CA GLY A 134 -35.90 -44.52 -4.77
C GLY A 134 -35.90 -45.64 -5.75
#